data_9269c833bc3c4effc49b1999fecef296
#
_entry.id   9269c833bc3c4effc49b1999fecef296
#
_cell.length_a   1.000
_cell.length_b   1.000
_cell.length_c   1.000
_cell.angle_alpha   90.00
_cell.angle_beta   90.00
_cell.angle_gamma   90.00
#
_symmetry.space_group_name_H-M   'P 1'
#
loop_
_entity.id
_entity.type
_entity.pdbx_description
1 polymer ?
#
loop_
_entity_poly.entity_id
_entity_poly.type
_entity_poly.pdbx_seq_one_letter_code
_entity_poly.pdbx_strand_id
1 'polypeptide(L)'
;PQKLPITILSRCQRFDFKRISRKDITGRLRKIVTEQGIFCDDKSLDLVARVSDGAMRDSLSILDQAISIGDGKGDYDELVSMLGLVTNDNLFKIVDSIIKRDIESAMEIIEELVLTGKDMTLFIKDLIVHYRNLLMIKVTSNPEEVLDTAEENIEKLKVQGSKLKVEEIMRCIRI
;
A
#
# COMPACT_ATOMS: atom_id res chain seq x y z
N PRO A 1 3.87 25.71 -1.99
CA PRO A 1 3.96 27.10 -1.51
C PRO A 1 5.41 27.60 -1.42
N GLN A 2 6.38 26.73 -1.11
CA GLN A 2 7.81 27.09 -0.93
C GLN A 2 8.49 27.67 -2.19
N LYS A 3 7.94 27.46 -3.38
CA LYS A 3 8.46 27.96 -4.66
C LYS A 3 7.78 29.25 -5.14
N LEU A 4 6.79 29.77 -4.41
CA LEU A 4 6.08 30.99 -4.80
C LEU A 4 6.74 32.21 -4.17
N PRO A 5 6.94 33.32 -4.95
CA PRO A 5 7.45 34.58 -4.43
C PRO A 5 6.55 35.13 -3.31
N ILE A 6 7.17 35.71 -2.30
CA ILE A 6 6.46 36.27 -1.14
C ILE A 6 5.47 37.39 -1.54
N THR A 7 5.75 38.09 -2.64
CA THR A 7 4.87 39.12 -3.21
C THR A 7 3.55 38.57 -3.72
N ILE A 8 3.49 37.30 -4.13
CA ILE A 8 2.25 36.65 -4.52
C ILE A 8 1.53 36.13 -3.27
N LEU A 9 2.24 35.53 -2.32
CA LEU A 9 1.67 34.99 -1.08
C LEU A 9 1.01 36.10 -0.24
N SER A 10 1.54 37.33 -0.25
CA SER A 10 0.98 38.47 0.50
C SER A 10 -0.31 39.06 -0.09
N ARG A 11 -0.66 38.69 -1.34
CA ARG A 11 -1.84 39.19 -2.07
C ARG A 11 -2.88 38.10 -2.37
N CYS A 12 -2.64 36.87 -1.92
CA CYS A 12 -3.54 35.73 -2.14
C CYS A 12 -3.99 35.16 -0.80
N GLN A 13 -5.23 34.71 -0.76
CA GLN A 13 -5.71 33.87 0.34
C GLN A 13 -5.23 32.44 0.10
N ARG A 14 -4.64 31.83 1.14
CA ARG A 14 -4.13 30.46 1.08
C ARG A 14 -5.17 29.48 1.61
N PHE A 15 -5.44 28.44 0.84
CA PHE A 15 -6.26 27.28 1.23
C PHE A 15 -5.39 26.02 1.20
N ASP A 16 -5.23 25.39 2.34
CA ASP A 16 -4.46 24.15 2.46
C ASP A 16 -5.41 22.95 2.38
N PHE A 17 -5.33 22.20 1.29
CA PHE A 17 -6.06 20.95 1.11
C PHE A 17 -5.25 19.80 1.70
N LYS A 18 -5.89 19.04 2.58
CA LYS A 18 -5.30 17.82 3.19
C LYS A 18 -5.62 16.61 2.33
N ARG A 19 -4.80 15.55 2.48
CA ARG A 19 -5.13 14.24 1.93
C ARG A 19 -6.42 13.73 2.55
N ILE A 20 -7.25 13.08 1.72
CA ILE A 20 -8.49 12.46 2.17
C ILE A 20 -8.14 11.13 2.85
N SER A 21 -8.83 10.79 3.94
CA SER A 21 -8.58 9.53 4.63
C SER A 21 -8.98 8.35 3.75
N ARG A 22 -8.27 7.21 3.90
CA ARG A 22 -8.60 5.95 3.21
C ARG A 22 -10.06 5.57 3.42
N LYS A 23 -10.57 5.69 4.65
CA LYS A 23 -11.95 5.41 5.01
C LYS A 23 -12.97 6.28 4.25
N ASP A 24 -12.67 7.57 4.11
CA ASP A 24 -13.57 8.48 3.40
C ASP A 24 -13.57 8.22 1.90
N ILE A 25 -12.39 7.90 1.31
CA ILE A 25 -12.28 7.48 -0.09
C ILE A 25 -13.08 6.20 -0.32
N THR A 26 -12.84 5.13 0.45
CA THR A 26 -13.57 3.87 0.33
C THR A 26 -15.07 4.08 0.46
N GLY A 27 -15.51 4.90 1.43
CA GLY A 27 -16.92 5.23 1.62
C GLY A 27 -17.54 5.97 0.42
N ARG A 28 -16.76 6.86 -0.23
CA ARG A 28 -17.23 7.56 -1.44
C ARG A 28 -17.29 6.64 -2.65
N LEU A 29 -16.26 5.82 -2.86
CA LEU A 29 -16.23 4.83 -3.94
C LEU A 29 -17.40 3.84 -3.82
N ARG A 30 -17.69 3.34 -2.61
CA ARG A 30 -18.82 2.45 -2.35
C ARG A 30 -20.16 3.07 -2.76
N LYS A 31 -20.38 4.34 -2.44
CA LYS A 31 -21.59 5.04 -2.88
C LYS A 31 -21.72 5.06 -4.39
N ILE A 32 -20.64 5.38 -5.09
CA ILE A 32 -20.63 5.47 -6.54
C ILE A 32 -20.92 4.13 -7.19
N VAL A 33 -20.24 3.04 -6.79
CA VAL A 33 -20.49 1.71 -7.39
C VAL A 33 -21.91 1.23 -7.09
N THR A 34 -22.46 1.54 -5.92
CA THR A 34 -23.84 1.20 -5.56
C THR A 34 -24.84 1.99 -6.41
N GLU A 35 -24.65 3.29 -6.60
CA GLU A 35 -25.51 4.14 -7.42
C GLU A 35 -25.49 3.73 -8.90
N GLN A 36 -24.38 3.21 -9.39
CA GLN A 36 -24.21 2.74 -10.77
C GLN A 36 -24.57 1.26 -10.96
N GLY A 37 -24.91 0.53 -9.88
CA GLY A 37 -25.22 -0.89 -9.95
C GLY A 37 -24.03 -1.78 -10.29
N ILE A 38 -22.80 -1.32 -10.03
CA ILE A 38 -21.56 -2.03 -10.32
C ILE A 38 -21.19 -2.91 -9.12
N PHE A 39 -20.85 -4.17 -9.39
CA PHE A 39 -20.33 -5.05 -8.35
C PHE A 39 -18.83 -4.79 -8.13
N CYS A 40 -18.49 -4.41 -6.91
CA CYS A 40 -17.11 -4.24 -6.47
C CYS A 40 -17.03 -4.60 -4.99
N ASP A 41 -16.14 -5.50 -4.61
CA ASP A 41 -16.00 -5.92 -3.23
C ASP A 41 -15.29 -4.86 -2.36
N ASP A 42 -15.44 -4.96 -1.06
CA ASP A 42 -14.87 -4.01 -0.11
C ASP A 42 -13.34 -4.02 -0.13
N LYS A 43 -12.71 -5.16 -0.44
CA LYS A 43 -11.25 -5.29 -0.54
C LYS A 43 -10.72 -4.54 -1.74
N SER A 44 -11.43 -4.61 -2.88
CA SER A 44 -11.09 -3.87 -4.10
C SER A 44 -11.20 -2.36 -3.90
N LEU A 45 -12.29 -1.89 -3.29
CA LEU A 45 -12.46 -0.46 -2.99
C LEU A 45 -11.40 0.07 -2.02
N ASP A 46 -11.04 -0.72 -1.03
CA ASP A 46 -10.02 -0.39 -0.07
C ASP A 46 -8.62 -0.38 -0.69
N LEU A 47 -8.34 -1.30 -1.62
CA LEU A 47 -7.11 -1.33 -2.41
C LEU A 47 -6.98 -0.05 -3.27
N VAL A 48 -8.04 0.34 -3.99
CA VAL A 48 -8.07 1.59 -4.76
C VAL A 48 -7.79 2.80 -3.86
N ALA A 49 -8.44 2.88 -2.69
CA ALA A 49 -8.23 3.96 -1.74
C ALA A 49 -6.80 3.99 -1.19
N ARG A 50 -6.16 2.83 -0.99
CA ARG A 50 -4.77 2.71 -0.55
C ARG A 50 -3.80 3.25 -1.61
N VAL A 51 -3.96 2.83 -2.85
CA VAL A 51 -3.04 3.19 -3.95
C VAL A 51 -3.16 4.66 -4.34
N SER A 52 -4.35 5.25 -4.22
CA SER A 52 -4.61 6.66 -4.56
C SER A 52 -4.02 7.68 -3.58
N ASP A 53 -3.40 7.24 -2.48
CA ASP A 53 -2.63 8.05 -1.52
C ASP A 53 -3.35 9.36 -1.09
N GLY A 54 -4.66 9.28 -0.86
CA GLY A 54 -5.48 10.40 -0.40
C GLY A 54 -5.99 11.34 -1.50
N ALA A 55 -5.83 10.97 -2.78
CA ALA A 55 -6.31 11.73 -3.94
C ALA A 55 -7.60 11.13 -4.51
N MET A 56 -8.75 11.80 -4.32
CA MET A 56 -10.05 11.32 -4.79
C MET A 56 -10.10 11.17 -6.33
N ARG A 57 -9.47 12.09 -7.06
CA ARG A 57 -9.44 12.03 -8.54
C ARG A 57 -8.75 10.76 -9.03
N ASP A 58 -7.61 10.44 -8.44
CA ASP A 58 -6.83 9.27 -8.82
C ASP A 58 -7.59 7.98 -8.45
N SER A 59 -8.26 7.96 -7.28
CA SER A 59 -9.08 6.81 -6.88
C SER A 59 -10.25 6.56 -7.85
N LEU A 60 -10.89 7.60 -8.35
CA LEU A 60 -11.96 7.46 -9.34
C LEU A 60 -11.41 6.98 -10.69
N SER A 61 -10.26 7.48 -11.12
CA SER A 61 -9.62 7.04 -12.37
C SER A 61 -9.18 5.58 -12.31
N ILE A 62 -8.64 5.13 -11.18
CA ILE A 62 -8.26 3.73 -10.96
C ILE A 62 -9.50 2.84 -10.95
N LEU A 63 -10.57 3.26 -10.26
CA LEU A 63 -11.82 2.51 -10.23
C LEU A 63 -12.44 2.36 -11.63
N ASP A 64 -12.48 3.43 -12.41
CA ASP A 64 -13.01 3.42 -13.77
C ASP A 64 -12.22 2.47 -14.69
N GLN A 65 -10.89 2.47 -14.59
CA GLN A 65 -10.05 1.52 -15.31
C GLN A 65 -10.32 0.08 -14.88
N ALA A 66 -10.44 -0.19 -13.58
CA ALA A 66 -10.74 -1.52 -13.05
C ALA A 66 -12.07 -2.08 -13.58
N ILE A 67 -13.12 -1.25 -13.57
CA ILE A 67 -14.44 -1.62 -14.06
C ILE A 67 -14.39 -1.90 -15.57
N SER A 68 -13.59 -1.12 -16.32
CA SER A 68 -13.45 -1.27 -17.78
C SER A 68 -12.71 -2.56 -18.17
N ILE A 69 -11.77 -3.03 -17.35
CA ILE A 69 -11.01 -4.27 -17.60
C ILE A 69 -11.83 -5.49 -17.14
N GLY A 70 -12.51 -5.39 -15.99
CA GLY A 70 -13.26 -6.48 -15.38
C GLY A 70 -14.68 -6.69 -15.92
N ASP A 71 -14.96 -6.37 -17.19
CA ASP A 71 -16.29 -6.55 -17.80
C ASP A 71 -17.45 -5.98 -16.93
N GLY A 72 -17.23 -4.82 -16.33
CA GLY A 72 -18.22 -4.15 -15.48
C GLY A 72 -18.16 -4.57 -13.99
N LYS A 73 -17.11 -5.26 -13.57
CA LYS A 73 -16.88 -5.65 -12.18
C LYS A 73 -15.51 -5.13 -11.71
N GLY A 74 -15.42 -4.77 -10.44
CA GLY A 74 -14.15 -4.42 -9.82
C GLY A 74 -13.60 -5.61 -9.04
N ASP A 75 -13.00 -6.60 -9.74
CA ASP A 75 -12.40 -7.77 -9.12
C ASP A 75 -11.04 -7.44 -8.50
N TYR A 76 -10.77 -8.01 -7.32
CA TYR A 76 -9.53 -7.73 -6.56
C TYR A 76 -8.27 -8.22 -7.27
N ASP A 77 -8.28 -9.42 -7.82
CA ASP A 77 -7.10 -10.03 -8.46
C ASP A 77 -6.76 -9.33 -9.78
N GLU A 78 -7.79 -8.92 -10.52
CA GLU A 78 -7.62 -8.10 -11.73
C GLU A 78 -7.04 -6.73 -11.40
N LEU A 79 -7.52 -6.07 -10.33
CA LEU A 79 -6.97 -4.82 -9.80
C LEU A 79 -5.49 -4.96 -9.41
N VAL A 80 -5.13 -6.00 -8.66
CA VAL A 80 -3.74 -6.28 -8.26
C VAL A 80 -2.85 -6.46 -9.49
N SER A 81 -3.35 -7.15 -10.52
CA SER A 81 -2.64 -7.37 -11.78
C SER A 81 -2.48 -6.07 -12.57
N MET A 82 -3.57 -5.32 -12.77
CA MET A 82 -3.60 -4.04 -13.49
C MET A 82 -2.66 -2.99 -12.88
N LEU A 83 -2.67 -2.91 -11.55
CA LEU A 83 -1.84 -1.94 -10.81
C LEU A 83 -0.38 -2.38 -10.66
N GLY A 84 -0.03 -3.57 -11.13
CA GLY A 84 1.32 -4.10 -10.98
C GLY A 84 1.74 -4.27 -9.50
N LEU A 85 0.77 -4.53 -8.62
CA LEU A 85 1.06 -4.65 -7.19
C LEU A 85 1.82 -5.93 -6.88
N VAL A 86 2.65 -5.85 -5.86
CA VAL A 86 3.34 -7.01 -5.29
C VAL A 86 2.48 -7.62 -4.18
N THR A 87 2.37 -8.95 -4.15
CA THR A 87 1.61 -9.65 -3.13
C THR A 87 2.32 -9.63 -1.77
N ASN A 88 1.56 -9.75 -0.69
CA ASN A 88 2.13 -9.88 0.64
C ASN A 88 3.11 -11.06 0.74
N ASP A 89 2.84 -12.18 0.05
CA ASP A 89 3.72 -13.35 0.07
C ASP A 89 5.12 -13.03 -0.49
N ASN A 90 5.21 -12.20 -1.52
CA ASN A 90 6.51 -11.76 -2.04
C ASN A 90 7.24 -10.86 -1.05
N LEU A 91 6.53 -9.99 -0.31
CA LEU A 91 7.12 -9.18 0.77
C LEU A 91 7.68 -10.08 1.89
N PHE A 92 6.93 -11.11 2.30
CA PHE A 92 7.42 -12.07 3.29
C PHE A 92 8.64 -12.83 2.80
N LYS A 93 8.63 -13.33 1.54
CA LYS A 93 9.73 -14.08 0.96
C LYS A 93 11.02 -13.26 0.89
N ILE A 94 10.94 -12.02 0.40
CA ILE A 94 12.13 -11.16 0.29
C ILE A 94 12.72 -10.83 1.66
N VAL A 95 11.87 -10.52 2.65
CA VAL A 95 12.35 -10.24 4.02
C VAL A 95 12.94 -11.50 4.67
N ASP A 96 12.37 -12.68 4.44
CA ASP A 96 12.94 -13.95 4.92
C ASP A 96 14.30 -14.24 4.27
N SER A 97 14.49 -13.94 2.97
CA SER A 97 15.80 -14.06 2.31
C SER A 97 16.82 -13.09 2.91
N ILE A 98 16.42 -11.86 3.20
CA ILE A 98 17.28 -10.85 3.88
C ILE A 98 17.66 -11.33 5.29
N ILE A 99 16.72 -11.87 6.05
CA ILE A 99 16.99 -12.43 7.40
C ILE A 99 18.00 -13.57 7.34
N LYS A 100 17.87 -14.45 6.35
CA LYS A 100 18.78 -15.59 6.14
C LYS A 100 20.12 -15.17 5.52
N ARG A 101 20.25 -13.91 5.08
CA ARG A 101 21.38 -13.40 4.30
C ARG A 101 21.57 -14.14 2.97
N ASP A 102 20.49 -14.64 2.42
CA ASP A 102 20.43 -15.32 1.14
C ASP A 102 20.23 -14.27 0.04
N ILE A 103 21.38 -13.77 -0.47
CA ILE A 103 21.38 -12.72 -1.48
C ILE A 103 20.87 -13.23 -2.81
N GLU A 104 21.18 -14.48 -3.15
CA GLU A 104 20.78 -15.11 -4.41
C GLU A 104 19.27 -15.17 -4.53
N SER A 105 18.59 -15.78 -3.55
CA SER A 105 17.11 -15.84 -3.53
C SER A 105 16.48 -14.45 -3.49
N ALA A 106 17.06 -13.47 -2.78
CA ALA A 106 16.52 -12.12 -2.76
C ALA A 106 16.61 -11.44 -4.14
N MET A 107 17.70 -11.64 -4.88
CA MET A 107 17.88 -11.10 -6.23
C MET A 107 16.97 -11.78 -7.24
N GLU A 108 16.78 -13.10 -7.16
CA GLU A 108 15.83 -13.84 -8.01
C GLU A 108 14.40 -13.31 -7.87
N ILE A 109 13.96 -13.06 -6.62
CA ILE A 109 12.63 -12.47 -6.37
C ILE A 109 12.50 -11.09 -7.01
N ILE A 110 13.52 -10.24 -6.87
CA ILE A 110 13.50 -8.89 -7.47
C ILE A 110 13.47 -9.00 -9.00
N GLU A 111 14.27 -9.87 -9.58
CA GLU A 111 14.30 -10.08 -11.04
C GLU A 111 12.93 -10.57 -11.55
N GLU A 112 12.30 -11.51 -10.87
CA GLU A 112 10.94 -11.98 -11.19
C GLU A 112 9.93 -10.82 -11.16
N LEU A 113 9.98 -9.97 -10.12
CA LEU A 113 9.08 -8.82 -10.00
C LEU A 113 9.28 -7.81 -11.16
N VAL A 114 10.52 -7.56 -11.54
CA VAL A 114 10.86 -6.67 -12.67
C VAL A 114 10.38 -7.27 -13.99
N LEU A 115 10.65 -8.55 -14.24
CA LEU A 115 10.26 -9.24 -15.47
C LEU A 115 8.73 -9.35 -15.62
N THR A 116 8.01 -9.45 -14.49
CA THR A 116 6.54 -9.47 -14.50
C THR A 116 5.89 -8.09 -14.52
N GLY A 117 6.69 -7.01 -14.69
CA GLY A 117 6.20 -5.64 -14.86
C GLY A 117 5.61 -5.03 -13.57
N LYS A 118 6.04 -5.48 -12.39
CA LYS A 118 5.58 -4.94 -11.11
C LYS A 118 6.13 -3.52 -10.88
N ASP A 119 5.32 -2.67 -10.23
CA ASP A 119 5.75 -1.31 -9.86
C ASP A 119 6.75 -1.36 -8.69
N MET A 120 8.04 -1.20 -9.03
CA MET A 120 9.14 -1.24 -8.06
C MET A 120 9.09 -0.08 -7.06
N THR A 121 8.52 1.07 -7.45
CA THR A 121 8.36 2.21 -6.52
C THR A 121 7.33 1.87 -5.45
N LEU A 122 6.22 1.26 -5.86
CA LEU A 122 5.18 0.82 -4.95
C LEU A 122 5.66 -0.36 -4.10
N PHE A 123 6.41 -1.30 -4.69
CA PHE A 123 7.06 -2.39 -3.95
C PHE A 123 7.94 -1.88 -2.81
N ILE A 124 8.79 -0.87 -3.05
CA ILE A 124 9.63 -0.29 -1.99
C ILE A 124 8.78 0.39 -0.90
N LYS A 125 7.72 1.08 -1.27
CA LYS A 125 6.80 1.67 -0.29
C LYS A 125 6.14 0.59 0.58
N ASP A 126 5.65 -0.48 -0.04
CA ASP A 126 5.03 -1.60 0.66
C ASP A 126 6.06 -2.34 1.55
N LEU A 127 7.30 -2.47 1.12
CA LEU A 127 8.40 -3.03 1.90
C LEU A 127 8.71 -2.18 3.15
N ILE A 128 8.73 -0.86 3.01
CA ILE A 128 8.89 0.07 4.15
C ILE A 128 7.74 -0.10 5.15
N VAL A 129 6.51 -0.20 4.66
CA VAL A 129 5.32 -0.44 5.49
C VAL A 129 5.42 -1.81 6.18
N HIS A 130 5.91 -2.83 5.49
CA HIS A 130 6.13 -4.16 6.06
C HIS A 130 7.14 -4.13 7.23
N TYR A 131 8.29 -3.48 7.05
CA TYR A 131 9.27 -3.29 8.14
C TYR A 131 8.71 -2.46 9.30
N ARG A 132 7.92 -1.41 9.00
CA ARG A 132 7.20 -0.67 10.04
C ARG A 132 6.25 -1.57 10.82
N ASN A 133 5.50 -2.43 10.17
CA ASN A 133 4.60 -3.38 10.82
C ASN A 133 5.36 -4.38 11.70
N LEU A 134 6.52 -4.88 11.23
CA LEU A 134 7.42 -5.71 12.05
C LEU A 134 7.91 -4.97 13.31
N LEU A 135 8.23 -3.68 13.18
CA LEU A 135 8.61 -2.86 14.34
C LEU A 135 7.45 -2.70 15.32
N MET A 136 6.25 -2.40 14.81
CA MET A 136 5.04 -2.22 15.64
C MET A 136 4.72 -3.48 16.44
N ILE A 137 4.83 -4.67 15.84
CA ILE A 137 4.63 -5.96 16.54
C ILE A 137 5.60 -6.13 17.70
N LYS A 138 6.83 -5.62 17.58
CA LYS A 138 7.83 -5.75 18.65
C LYS A 138 7.65 -4.77 19.79
N VAL A 139 7.11 -3.59 19.53
CA VAL A 139 7.04 -2.51 20.53
C VAL A 139 5.64 -2.31 21.10
N THR A 140 4.61 -2.95 20.54
CA THR A 140 3.22 -2.77 20.94
C THR A 140 2.68 -4.05 21.58
N SER A 141 1.98 -3.93 22.71
CA SER A 141 1.35 -5.06 23.39
C SER A 141 0.13 -5.60 22.63
N ASN A 142 -0.61 -4.73 21.93
CA ASN A 142 -1.81 -5.06 21.16
C ASN A 142 -1.62 -4.67 19.67
N PRO A 143 -0.87 -5.45 18.88
CA PRO A 143 -0.62 -5.13 17.48
C PRO A 143 -1.90 -5.16 16.63
N GLU A 144 -2.90 -5.91 17.02
CA GLU A 144 -4.19 -6.07 16.31
C GLU A 144 -5.02 -4.78 16.29
N GLU A 145 -4.86 -3.92 17.29
CA GLU A 145 -5.54 -2.62 17.34
C GLU A 145 -4.86 -1.53 16.49
N VAL A 146 -3.58 -1.74 16.18
CA VAL A 146 -2.73 -0.72 15.53
C VAL A 146 -2.45 -1.05 14.05
N LEU A 147 -2.42 -2.34 13.71
CA LEU A 147 -2.14 -2.81 12.37
C LEU A 147 -3.45 -3.01 11.59
N ASP A 148 -3.62 -2.24 10.53
CA ASP A 148 -4.71 -2.40 9.57
C ASP A 148 -4.36 -3.52 8.56
N THR A 149 -4.34 -4.77 9.05
CA THR A 149 -4.03 -5.95 8.23
C THR A 149 -4.79 -7.18 8.74
N ALA A 150 -4.97 -8.19 7.88
CA ALA A 150 -5.67 -9.41 8.23
C ALA A 150 -4.96 -10.19 9.36
N GLU A 151 -5.70 -10.86 10.23
CA GLU A 151 -5.18 -11.63 11.36
C GLU A 151 -4.12 -12.66 10.94
N GLU A 152 -4.34 -13.34 9.82
CA GLU A 152 -3.36 -14.29 9.26
C GLU A 152 -2.00 -13.65 8.98
N ASN A 153 -1.99 -12.41 8.47
CA ASN A 153 -0.77 -11.68 8.21
C ASN A 153 -0.10 -11.22 9.51
N ILE A 154 -0.87 -10.91 10.56
CA ILE A 154 -0.34 -10.57 11.88
C ILE A 154 0.46 -11.74 12.46
N GLU A 155 -0.06 -12.96 12.37
CA GLU A 155 0.67 -14.15 12.82
C GLU A 155 1.97 -14.38 12.03
N LYS A 156 1.92 -14.26 10.70
CA LYS A 156 3.13 -14.33 9.85
C LYS A 156 4.16 -13.26 10.24
N LEU A 157 3.70 -12.02 10.49
CA LEU A 157 4.54 -10.91 10.94
C LEU A 157 5.15 -11.16 12.33
N LYS A 158 4.40 -11.73 13.28
CA LYS A 158 4.91 -12.11 14.61
C LYS A 158 6.06 -13.12 14.48
N VAL A 159 5.88 -14.15 13.66
CA VAL A 159 6.90 -15.18 13.40
C VAL A 159 8.14 -14.56 12.74
N GLN A 160 7.97 -13.74 11.70
CA GLN A 160 9.08 -13.09 11.00
C GLN A 160 9.79 -12.07 11.90
N GLY A 161 9.04 -11.25 12.62
CA GLY A 161 9.56 -10.26 13.55
C GLY A 161 10.37 -10.88 14.70
N SER A 162 10.04 -12.10 15.15
CA SER A 162 10.81 -12.77 16.21
C SER A 162 12.29 -13.01 15.82
N LYS A 163 12.57 -13.14 14.52
CA LYS A 163 13.89 -13.41 13.96
C LYS A 163 14.77 -12.16 13.81
N LEU A 164 14.22 -10.96 13.94
CA LEU A 164 14.93 -9.68 13.76
C LEU A 164 15.05 -8.93 15.09
N LYS A 165 16.14 -8.17 15.25
CA LYS A 165 16.26 -7.19 16.33
C LYS A 165 15.67 -5.84 15.92
N VAL A 166 15.23 -5.05 16.91
CA VAL A 166 14.66 -3.70 16.67
C VAL A 166 15.64 -2.81 15.88
N GLU A 167 16.93 -2.88 16.22
CA GLU A 167 17.99 -2.10 15.58
C GLU A 167 18.18 -2.49 14.11
N GLU A 168 18.00 -3.77 13.76
CA GLU A 168 18.09 -4.26 12.37
C GLU A 168 16.90 -3.74 11.55
N ILE A 169 15.68 -3.84 12.11
CA ILE A 169 14.47 -3.30 11.47
C ILE A 169 14.61 -1.78 11.23
N MET A 170 15.08 -1.04 12.24
CA MET A 170 15.26 0.41 12.12
C MET A 170 16.31 0.79 11.07
N ARG A 171 17.35 -0.03 10.85
CA ARG A 171 18.31 0.19 9.77
C ARG A 171 17.66 0.05 8.39
N CYS A 172 16.77 -0.95 8.21
CA CYS A 172 16.06 -1.16 6.94
C CYS A 172 15.10 -0.01 6.60
N ILE A 173 14.52 0.65 7.61
CA ILE A 173 13.60 1.79 7.40
C ILE A 173 14.34 3.11 7.10
N ARG A 174 15.63 3.24 7.49
CA ARG A 174 16.43 4.48 7.38
C ARG A 174 17.04 4.74 6.00
N ILE A 175 16.70 3.99 5.00
CA ILE A 175 17.25 4.16 3.64
C ILE A 175 16.76 5.45 3.00
#